data_582edfa44e37b3abf1e6420218b10b9e
#
_entry.id   582edfa44e37b3abf1e6420218b10b9e
#
_cell.length_a   1.000
_cell.length_b   1.000
_cell.length_c   1.000
_cell.angle_alpha   90.00
_cell.angle_beta   90.00
_cell.angle_gamma   90.00
#
_symmetry.space_group_name_H-M   'P 1'
#
loop_
_entity.id
_entity.type
_entity.pdbx_description
1 polymer ?
#
loop_
_entity_poly.entity_id
_entity_poly.type
_entity_poly.pdbx_seq_one_letter_code
_entity_poly.pdbx_strand_id
1 'polypeptide(L)'
;MKKFIYILAACALMVFAAGEANAQMSKRYYVNAGWQFNGTLENNVASSAQGYGAYMEGGYFLTPMIAVGGFASFNSNDEYFGKQTYYFDDKSALTTDIDRSIYQVPFGATLRCRFMRTQFQPYIEAKIGTEYSEQSTYMSTFVSRHDNWGFYMSPEVGFNWFPFQGTDFGFHLAAYYSFATNRNKAYGMDGINNLGFKLGIAF
;
A
#
# COMPACT_ATOMS: atom_id res chain seq x y z
N MET A 1 -6.56 -2.07 -27.27
CA MET A 1 -7.05 -3.45 -27.12
C MET A 1 -6.02 -4.51 -27.51
N LYS A 2 -5.38 -4.47 -28.71
CA LYS A 2 -4.39 -5.49 -29.12
C LYS A 2 -3.19 -5.64 -28.15
N LYS A 3 -2.64 -4.52 -27.61
CA LYS A 3 -1.51 -4.57 -26.67
C LYS A 3 -1.85 -5.26 -25.34
N PHE A 4 -3.10 -5.13 -24.87
CA PHE A 4 -3.57 -5.78 -23.65
C PHE A 4 -3.68 -7.30 -23.83
N ILE A 5 -4.08 -7.75 -25.02
CA ILE A 5 -4.14 -9.18 -25.36
C ILE A 5 -2.74 -9.81 -25.39
N TYR A 6 -1.71 -9.09 -25.88
CA TYR A 6 -0.33 -9.58 -25.88
C TYR A 6 0.25 -9.69 -24.46
N ILE A 7 -0.09 -8.77 -23.55
CA ILE A 7 0.32 -8.84 -22.14
C ILE A 7 -0.35 -10.04 -21.45
N LEU A 8 -1.65 -10.24 -21.70
CA LEU A 8 -2.39 -11.39 -21.15
C LEU A 8 -1.87 -12.72 -21.73
N ALA A 9 -1.54 -12.77 -23.02
CA ALA A 9 -0.96 -13.94 -23.67
C ALA A 9 0.47 -14.22 -23.16
N ALA A 10 1.28 -13.20 -22.92
CA ALA A 10 2.63 -13.36 -22.32
C ALA A 10 2.54 -13.84 -20.88
N CYS A 11 1.61 -13.34 -20.07
CA CYS A 11 1.34 -13.85 -18.74
C CYS A 11 0.84 -15.31 -18.76
N ALA A 12 -0.04 -15.66 -19.69
CA ALA A 12 -0.51 -17.04 -19.86
C ALA A 12 0.62 -17.99 -20.30
N LEU A 13 1.49 -17.55 -21.22
CA LEU A 13 2.66 -18.32 -21.65
C LEU A 13 3.67 -18.53 -20.52
N MET A 14 3.88 -17.55 -19.64
CA MET A 14 4.73 -17.73 -18.44
C MET A 14 4.14 -18.75 -17.47
N VAL A 15 2.83 -18.84 -17.36
CA VAL A 15 2.14 -19.85 -16.53
C VAL A 15 2.32 -21.26 -17.10
N PHE A 16 2.32 -21.43 -18.43
CA PHE A 16 2.50 -22.72 -19.09
C PHE A 16 3.97 -23.18 -19.17
N ALA A 17 4.93 -22.24 -19.21
CA ALA A 17 6.36 -22.57 -19.20
C ALA A 17 6.88 -23.02 -17.82
N ALA A 18 6.09 -22.87 -16.76
CA ALA A 18 6.42 -23.30 -15.39
C ALA A 18 6.14 -24.77 -15.09
N GLY A 19 5.87 -25.59 -16.11
CA GLY A 19 5.78 -27.03 -15.99
C GLY A 19 7.13 -27.61 -15.58
N GLU A 20 7.19 -28.25 -14.38
CA GLU A 20 8.25 -29.12 -13.90
C GLU A 20 9.51 -28.46 -13.31
N ALA A 21 9.38 -27.48 -12.44
CA ALA A 21 10.39 -27.23 -11.43
C ALA A 21 9.93 -27.85 -10.09
N ASN A 22 10.45 -29.04 -9.82
CA ASN A 22 10.12 -29.83 -8.65
C ASN A 22 10.27 -29.11 -7.32
N ALA A 23 9.17 -29.08 -6.56
CA ALA A 23 9.06 -29.37 -5.15
C ALA A 23 10.17 -28.84 -4.22
N GLN A 24 10.36 -27.55 -4.16
CA GLN A 24 11.06 -26.97 -3.04
C GLN A 24 10.28 -25.74 -2.58
N MET A 25 9.47 -25.95 -1.64
CA MET A 25 8.71 -25.15 -0.69
C MET A 25 7.25 -25.59 -0.61
N SER A 26 7.06 -26.62 0.17
CA SER A 26 5.74 -27.08 0.62
C SER A 26 5.17 -26.21 1.72
N LYS A 27 5.62 -24.94 1.83
CA LYS A 27 5.08 -24.05 2.86
C LYS A 27 3.62 -23.74 2.60
N ARG A 28 2.83 -23.97 3.64
CA ARG A 28 1.39 -23.64 3.67
C ARG A 28 1.12 -22.24 4.19
N TYR A 29 2.15 -21.48 4.55
CA TYR A 29 2.03 -20.11 5.03
C TYR A 29 3.03 -19.21 4.30
N TYR A 30 2.78 -17.93 4.32
CA TYR A 30 3.71 -16.89 3.93
C TYR A 30 3.66 -15.75 4.94
N VAL A 31 4.77 -15.07 5.11
CA VAL A 31 4.88 -13.83 5.89
C VAL A 31 5.77 -12.89 5.11
N ASN A 32 5.28 -11.69 4.85
CA ASN A 32 6.06 -10.61 4.23
C ASN A 32 6.05 -9.41 5.17
N ALA A 33 7.19 -8.77 5.31
CA ALA A 33 7.32 -7.54 6.10
C ALA A 33 8.38 -6.63 5.47
N GLY A 34 8.18 -5.32 5.58
CA GLY A 34 9.13 -4.37 5.01
C GLY A 34 8.63 -2.96 4.98
N TRP A 35 9.20 -2.20 4.05
CA TRP A 35 8.89 -0.81 3.81
C TRP A 35 7.94 -0.65 2.62
N GLN A 36 7.07 0.35 2.71
CA GLN A 36 6.23 0.76 1.60
C GLN A 36 6.39 2.25 1.33
N PHE A 37 6.27 2.59 0.06
CA PHE A 37 6.37 3.96 -0.43
C PHE A 37 5.15 4.22 -1.30
N ASN A 38 4.55 5.38 -1.17
CA ASN A 38 3.36 5.74 -1.92
C ASN A 38 3.32 7.23 -2.27
N GLY A 39 2.58 7.52 -3.33
CA GLY A 39 2.11 8.87 -3.64
C GLY A 39 0.61 8.90 -3.48
N THR A 40 0.11 9.95 -2.87
CA THR A 40 -1.33 10.18 -2.75
C THR A 40 -1.85 10.75 -4.06
N LEU A 41 -2.95 10.20 -4.57
CA LEU A 41 -3.62 10.66 -5.77
C LEU A 41 -4.85 11.49 -5.40
N GLU A 42 -5.05 12.63 -6.11
CA GLU A 42 -6.25 13.47 -5.99
C GLU A 42 -6.64 13.84 -4.54
N ASN A 43 -5.68 14.32 -3.77
CA ASN A 43 -5.91 14.70 -2.39
C ASN A 43 -5.66 16.19 -2.18
N ASN A 44 -6.66 16.92 -1.67
CA ASN A 44 -6.58 18.37 -1.41
C ASN A 44 -5.74 18.71 -0.16
N VAL A 45 -5.36 17.72 0.65
CA VAL A 45 -4.59 17.93 1.89
C VAL A 45 -3.10 17.84 1.65
N ALA A 46 -2.68 16.85 0.86
CA ALA A 46 -1.28 16.54 0.61
C ALA A 46 -1.12 15.97 -0.81
N SER A 47 -1.41 16.79 -1.83
CA SER A 47 -1.48 16.39 -3.23
C SER A 47 -0.12 16.03 -3.84
N SER A 48 0.96 16.54 -3.27
CA SER A 48 2.36 16.27 -3.69
C SER A 48 3.09 15.40 -2.69
N ALA A 49 2.41 14.91 -1.66
CA ALA A 49 3.05 14.20 -0.57
C ALA A 49 3.58 12.83 -1.01
N GLN A 50 4.87 12.66 -0.82
CA GLN A 50 5.51 11.36 -0.87
C GLN A 50 5.35 10.71 0.50
N GLY A 51 4.71 9.54 0.51
CA GLY A 51 4.50 8.77 1.73
C GLY A 51 5.50 7.64 1.87
N TYR A 52 5.82 7.35 3.11
CA TYR A 52 6.61 6.18 3.49
C TYR A 52 5.97 5.50 4.68
N GLY A 53 6.23 4.22 4.81
CA GLY A 53 5.66 3.46 5.91
C GLY A 53 6.22 2.05 5.97
N ALA A 54 5.62 1.26 6.83
CA ALA A 54 5.94 -0.14 7.03
C ALA A 54 4.69 -1.00 6.81
N TYR A 55 4.90 -2.24 6.41
CA TYR A 55 3.83 -3.21 6.27
C TYR A 55 4.24 -4.57 6.82
N MET A 56 3.26 -5.30 7.23
CA MET A 56 3.34 -6.71 7.56
C MET A 56 2.08 -7.40 7.03
N GLU A 57 2.26 -8.53 6.38
CA GLU A 57 1.18 -9.35 5.86
C GLU A 57 1.54 -10.83 5.97
N GLY A 58 0.55 -11.66 6.12
CA GLY A 58 0.77 -13.09 6.20
C GLY A 58 -0.51 -13.87 6.03
N GLY A 59 -0.39 -15.12 5.59
CA GLY A 59 -1.55 -15.94 5.33
C GLY A 59 -1.23 -17.42 5.19
N TYR A 60 -2.29 -18.19 5.05
CA TYR A 60 -2.26 -19.62 4.91
C TYR A 60 -2.78 -20.02 3.54
N PHE A 61 -2.04 -20.89 2.84
CA PHE A 61 -2.43 -21.45 1.56
C PHE A 61 -3.46 -22.56 1.74
N LEU A 62 -4.71 -22.26 1.39
CA LEU A 62 -5.81 -23.26 1.35
C LEU A 62 -5.60 -24.26 0.22
N THR A 63 -5.09 -23.78 -0.91
CA THR A 63 -4.67 -24.58 -2.06
C THR A 63 -3.22 -24.23 -2.42
N PRO A 64 -2.56 -24.99 -3.30
CA PRO A 64 -1.22 -24.63 -3.76
C PRO A 64 -1.06 -23.22 -4.32
N MET A 65 -2.16 -22.60 -4.78
CA MET A 65 -2.16 -21.30 -5.44
C MET A 65 -2.88 -20.21 -4.64
N ILE A 66 -3.87 -20.56 -3.83
CA ILE A 66 -4.76 -19.59 -3.16
C ILE A 66 -4.47 -19.58 -1.67
N ALA A 67 -4.19 -18.39 -1.14
CA ALA A 67 -4.01 -18.16 0.28
C ALA A 67 -5.01 -17.11 0.79
N VAL A 68 -5.39 -17.25 2.04
CA VAL A 68 -6.12 -16.25 2.81
C VAL A 68 -5.30 -15.84 4.02
N GLY A 69 -5.40 -14.59 4.42
CA GLY A 69 -4.60 -14.08 5.53
C GLY A 69 -5.04 -12.73 6.02
N GLY A 70 -4.13 -12.04 6.67
CA GLY A 70 -4.32 -10.71 7.18
C GLY A 70 -3.15 -9.80 6.85
N PHE A 71 -3.39 -8.52 6.93
CA PHE A 71 -2.38 -7.48 6.77
C PHE A 71 -2.59 -6.35 7.76
N ALA A 72 -1.53 -5.67 8.07
CA ALA A 72 -1.52 -4.37 8.73
C ALA A 72 -0.39 -3.54 8.14
N SER A 73 -0.63 -2.26 7.95
CA SER A 73 0.41 -1.33 7.51
C SER A 73 0.23 0.05 8.13
N PHE A 74 1.27 0.83 8.00
CA PHE A 74 1.32 2.22 8.44
C PHE A 74 1.94 3.06 7.34
N ASN A 75 1.31 4.18 7.03
CA ASN A 75 1.82 5.19 6.08
C ASN A 75 1.77 6.58 6.72
N SER A 76 2.78 7.38 6.43
CA SER A 76 2.79 8.81 6.68
C SER A 76 3.07 9.53 5.37
N ASN A 77 2.20 10.48 5.03
CA ASN A 77 2.36 11.37 3.89
C ASN A 77 2.43 12.80 4.42
N ASP A 78 3.55 13.46 4.21
CA ASP A 78 3.81 14.80 4.75
C ASP A 78 4.02 15.80 3.60
N GLU A 79 3.37 16.96 3.68
CA GLU A 79 3.53 18.05 2.71
C GLU A 79 3.76 19.37 3.43
N TYR A 80 4.90 19.99 3.13
CA TYR A 80 5.30 21.27 3.70
C TYR A 80 4.96 22.43 2.76
N PHE A 81 4.21 23.40 3.26
CA PHE A 81 3.91 24.67 2.60
C PHE A 81 4.76 25.77 3.24
N GLY A 82 5.65 26.36 2.46
CA GLY A 82 6.50 27.47 2.92
C GLY A 82 5.69 28.66 3.43
N LYS A 83 6.37 29.60 4.08
CA LYS A 83 5.74 30.80 4.68
C LYS A 83 4.82 31.51 3.71
N GLN A 84 3.55 31.61 4.09
CA GLN A 84 2.51 32.35 3.40
C GLN A 84 1.75 33.26 4.40
N THR A 85 1.19 34.35 3.90
CA THR A 85 0.37 35.24 4.71
C THR A 85 -1.10 34.94 4.46
N TYR A 86 -1.79 34.50 5.49
CA TYR A 86 -3.23 34.23 5.48
C TYR A 86 -3.97 35.42 6.07
N TYR A 87 -4.89 35.98 5.31
CA TYR A 87 -5.73 37.11 5.74
C TYR A 87 -7.06 36.53 6.24
N PHE A 88 -7.40 36.82 7.51
CA PHE A 88 -8.66 36.36 8.11
C PHE A 88 -9.73 37.43 8.02
N ASP A 89 -9.30 38.74 8.13
CA ASP A 89 -10.11 39.94 8.02
C ASP A 89 -9.25 41.07 7.47
N ASP A 90 -9.88 42.21 7.11
CA ASP A 90 -9.18 43.43 6.62
C ASP A 90 -8.12 43.98 7.60
N LYS A 91 -8.11 43.50 8.84
CA LYS A 91 -7.21 43.98 9.92
C LYS A 91 -6.36 42.88 10.56
N SER A 92 -6.53 41.62 10.18
CA SER A 92 -5.79 40.51 10.79
C SER A 92 -5.20 39.58 9.74
N ALA A 93 -3.88 39.43 9.79
CA ALA A 93 -3.13 38.53 8.93
C ALA A 93 -2.18 37.69 9.77
N LEU A 94 -2.05 36.43 9.43
CA LEU A 94 -1.08 35.51 10.02
C LEU A 94 -0.09 35.07 8.94
N THR A 95 1.19 35.34 9.16
CA THR A 95 2.27 34.84 8.32
C THR A 95 2.87 33.64 8.99
N THR A 96 2.65 32.45 8.42
CA THR A 96 3.15 31.18 8.96
C THR A 96 3.45 30.20 7.85
N ASP A 97 4.26 29.21 8.16
CA ASP A 97 4.39 27.98 7.42
C ASP A 97 3.32 27.00 7.89
N ILE A 98 2.95 26.09 7.01
CA ILE A 98 1.99 25.02 7.27
C ILE A 98 2.65 23.70 6.91
N ASP A 99 2.62 22.77 7.86
CA ASP A 99 2.96 21.37 7.62
C ASP A 99 1.68 20.53 7.74
N ARG A 100 1.38 19.77 6.69
CA ARG A 100 0.22 18.87 6.64
C ARG A 100 0.68 17.45 6.57
N SER A 101 0.19 16.64 7.50
CA SER A 101 0.49 15.22 7.57
C SER A 101 -0.78 14.39 7.53
N ILE A 102 -0.73 13.27 6.79
CA ILE A 102 -1.78 12.26 6.77
C ILE A 102 -1.17 10.95 7.25
N TYR A 103 -1.60 10.49 8.41
CA TYR A 103 -1.28 9.17 8.93
C TYR A 103 -2.38 8.19 8.57
N GLN A 104 -1.99 7.02 8.07
CA GLN A 104 -2.90 5.97 7.61
C GLN A 104 -2.48 4.65 8.22
N VAL A 105 -3.43 3.94 8.82
CA VAL A 105 -3.23 2.62 9.42
C VAL A 105 -4.31 1.67 8.88
N PRO A 106 -4.14 1.14 7.67
CA PRO A 106 -5.05 0.13 7.14
C PRO A 106 -4.70 -1.27 7.68
N PHE A 107 -5.74 -2.05 7.98
CA PHE A 107 -5.62 -3.45 8.36
C PHE A 107 -6.87 -4.24 7.95
N GLY A 108 -6.71 -5.54 7.77
CA GLY A 108 -7.81 -6.39 7.33
C GLY A 108 -7.39 -7.75 6.83
N ALA A 109 -8.20 -8.30 5.93
CA ALA A 109 -8.00 -9.60 5.32
C ALA A 109 -7.35 -9.50 3.94
N THR A 110 -6.62 -10.56 3.56
CA THR A 110 -6.01 -10.70 2.23
C THR A 110 -6.50 -11.97 1.55
N LEU A 111 -6.63 -11.88 0.23
CA LEU A 111 -6.80 -13.02 -0.66
C LEU A 111 -5.69 -12.96 -1.71
N ARG A 112 -4.76 -13.92 -1.66
CA ARG A 112 -3.59 -14.00 -2.55
C ARG A 112 -3.74 -15.17 -3.51
N CYS A 113 -3.43 -14.93 -4.78
CA CYS A 113 -3.28 -15.97 -5.78
C CYS A 113 -1.83 -15.98 -6.29
N ARG A 114 -1.09 -17.03 -5.95
CA ARG A 114 0.29 -17.28 -6.39
C ARG A 114 0.29 -18.13 -7.65
N PHE A 115 1.05 -17.70 -8.68
CA PHE A 115 1.07 -18.38 -9.97
C PHE A 115 2.13 -19.50 -10.04
N MET A 116 3.22 -19.39 -9.30
CA MET A 116 4.33 -20.34 -9.30
C MET A 116 4.74 -20.72 -7.87
N ARG A 117 5.30 -21.92 -7.72
CA ARG A 117 5.81 -22.48 -6.45
C ARG A 117 7.32 -22.71 -6.48
N THR A 118 8.02 -21.96 -7.31
CA THR A 118 9.47 -22.01 -7.48
C THR A 118 10.15 -20.98 -6.57
N GLN A 119 11.45 -20.80 -6.75
CA GLN A 119 12.20 -19.73 -6.09
C GLN A 119 11.64 -18.33 -6.40
N PHE A 120 11.06 -18.16 -7.59
CA PHE A 120 10.36 -16.94 -8.00
C PHE A 120 8.86 -17.19 -7.96
N GLN A 121 8.14 -16.48 -7.10
CA GLN A 121 6.71 -16.69 -6.82
C GLN A 121 5.92 -15.41 -7.10
N PRO A 122 5.55 -15.15 -8.37
CA PRO A 122 4.69 -14.04 -8.70
C PRO A 122 3.27 -14.29 -8.19
N TYR A 123 2.60 -13.21 -7.77
CA TYR A 123 1.24 -13.27 -7.24
C TYR A 123 0.43 -12.03 -7.57
N ILE A 124 -0.86 -12.18 -7.46
CA ILE A 124 -1.82 -11.08 -7.31
C ILE A 124 -2.50 -11.22 -5.95
N GLU A 125 -2.82 -10.08 -5.33
CA GLU A 125 -3.46 -10.06 -4.03
C GLU A 125 -4.53 -8.97 -3.99
N ALA A 126 -5.64 -9.29 -3.35
CA ALA A 126 -6.68 -8.33 -3.00
C ALA A 126 -6.74 -8.20 -1.48
N LYS A 127 -6.73 -6.97 -0.99
CA LYS A 127 -6.83 -6.61 0.43
C LYS A 127 -8.13 -5.88 0.66
N ILE A 128 -8.84 -6.26 1.72
CA ILE A 128 -10.05 -5.59 2.17
C ILE A 128 -10.01 -5.42 3.68
N GLY A 129 -10.49 -4.29 4.17
CA GLY A 129 -10.48 -4.05 5.61
C GLY A 129 -10.98 -2.66 5.96
N THR A 130 -10.40 -2.12 7.00
CA THR A 130 -10.65 -0.77 7.47
C THR A 130 -9.36 0.02 7.57
N GLU A 131 -9.46 1.31 7.44
CA GLU A 131 -8.36 2.25 7.60
C GLU A 131 -8.71 3.30 8.66
N TYR A 132 -7.84 3.43 9.64
CA TYR A 132 -7.79 4.60 10.48
C TYR A 132 -6.92 5.65 9.82
N SER A 133 -7.40 6.89 9.70
CA SER A 133 -6.58 7.99 9.23
C SER A 133 -6.70 9.21 10.14
N GLU A 134 -5.57 9.85 10.38
CA GLU A 134 -5.46 11.11 11.11
C GLU A 134 -4.85 12.15 10.16
N GLN A 135 -5.54 13.26 9.96
CA GLN A 135 -5.06 14.43 9.24
C GLN A 135 -4.67 15.49 10.23
N SER A 136 -3.41 15.87 10.21
CA SER A 136 -2.86 16.90 11.08
C SER A 136 -2.39 18.09 10.26
N THR A 137 -2.75 19.29 10.69
CA THR A 137 -2.24 20.54 10.14
C THR A 137 -1.55 21.32 11.26
N TYR A 138 -0.26 21.54 11.08
CA TYR A 138 0.58 22.29 12.00
C TYR A 138 0.75 23.71 11.46
N MET A 139 0.32 24.70 12.23
CA MET A 139 0.47 26.13 11.93
C MET A 139 1.14 26.78 13.14
N SER A 140 2.46 26.98 13.12
CA SER A 140 3.21 27.64 14.19
C SER A 140 2.82 27.18 15.61
N THR A 141 1.79 27.80 16.22
CA THR A 141 1.31 27.53 17.58
C THR A 141 0.04 26.69 17.63
N PHE A 142 -0.62 26.48 16.51
CA PHE A 142 -1.89 25.76 16.42
C PHE A 142 -1.69 24.43 15.72
N VAL A 143 -2.29 23.38 16.29
CA VAL A 143 -2.38 22.05 15.68
C VAL A 143 -3.85 21.70 15.55
N SER A 144 -4.29 21.50 14.32
CA SER A 144 -5.61 20.96 14.03
C SER A 144 -5.47 19.48 13.67
N ARG A 145 -6.19 18.60 14.37
CA ARG A 145 -6.20 17.17 14.12
C ARG A 145 -7.63 16.70 13.88
N HIS A 146 -7.77 15.90 12.84
CA HIS A 146 -9.03 15.22 12.53
C HIS A 146 -8.72 13.77 12.23
N ASP A 147 -9.39 12.88 12.93
CA ASP A 147 -9.31 11.44 12.73
C ASP A 147 -10.63 10.89 12.18
N ASN A 148 -10.53 9.85 11.39
CA ASN A 148 -11.69 9.16 10.87
C ASN A 148 -11.37 7.69 10.50
N TRP A 149 -12.44 6.92 10.38
CA TRP A 149 -12.39 5.54 9.94
C TRP A 149 -13.07 5.39 8.59
N GLY A 150 -12.49 4.54 7.74
CA GLY A 150 -13.05 4.24 6.43
C GLY A 150 -12.92 2.77 6.05
N PHE A 151 -13.66 2.39 5.02
CA PHE A 151 -13.45 1.12 4.35
C PHE A 151 -12.18 1.21 3.50
N TYR A 152 -11.39 0.14 3.52
CA TYR A 152 -10.14 0.03 2.77
C TYR A 152 -10.18 -1.12 1.78
N MET A 153 -9.70 -0.87 0.57
CA MET A 153 -9.48 -1.88 -0.46
C MET A 153 -8.16 -1.62 -1.18
N SER A 154 -7.37 -2.67 -1.43
CA SER A 154 -6.11 -2.51 -2.15
C SER A 154 -5.78 -3.74 -2.99
N PRO A 155 -5.92 -3.66 -4.32
CA PRO A 155 -5.30 -4.61 -5.23
C PRO A 155 -3.78 -4.42 -5.26
N GLU A 156 -3.08 -5.55 -5.34
CA GLU A 156 -1.62 -5.61 -5.33
C GLU A 156 -1.14 -6.66 -6.33
N VAL A 157 -0.02 -6.38 -6.98
CA VAL A 157 0.71 -7.33 -7.82
C VAL A 157 2.18 -7.32 -7.39
N GLY A 158 2.73 -8.50 -7.19
CA GLY A 158 4.09 -8.61 -6.69
C GLY A 158 4.71 -9.99 -6.90
N PHE A 159 5.87 -10.14 -6.34
CA PHE A 159 6.57 -11.43 -6.29
C PHE A 159 7.38 -11.58 -5.01
N ASN A 160 7.53 -12.83 -4.58
CA ASN A 160 8.52 -13.24 -3.60
C ASN A 160 9.64 -13.97 -4.34
N TRP A 161 10.88 -13.62 -4.02
CA TRP A 161 12.07 -14.25 -4.60
C TRP A 161 12.93 -14.86 -3.50
N PHE A 162 13.15 -16.18 -3.58
CA PHE A 162 13.93 -16.97 -2.63
C PHE A 162 15.23 -17.43 -3.29
N PRO A 163 16.29 -16.59 -3.32
CA PRO A 163 17.53 -16.91 -4.04
C PRO A 163 18.33 -18.04 -3.39
N PHE A 164 18.15 -18.28 -2.11
CA PHE A 164 18.97 -19.22 -1.35
C PHE A 164 18.27 -20.57 -1.21
N GLN A 165 18.87 -21.63 -1.75
CA GLN A 165 18.33 -22.98 -1.59
C GLN A 165 18.50 -23.46 -0.14
N GLY A 166 17.45 -24.09 0.40
CA GLY A 166 17.44 -24.62 1.77
C GLY A 166 17.16 -23.57 2.87
N THR A 167 16.89 -22.32 2.52
CA THR A 167 16.44 -21.30 3.46
C THR A 167 15.04 -20.83 3.10
N ASP A 168 14.31 -20.43 4.11
CA ASP A 168 12.96 -19.87 3.99
C ASP A 168 12.98 -18.34 3.84
N PHE A 169 14.16 -17.77 3.70
CA PHE A 169 14.37 -16.33 3.56
C PHE A 169 14.37 -15.91 2.09
N GLY A 170 13.60 -14.88 1.79
CA GLY A 170 13.51 -14.29 0.46
C GLY A 170 13.27 -12.80 0.50
N PHE A 171 13.17 -12.22 -0.69
CA PHE A 171 12.86 -10.81 -0.91
C PHE A 171 11.44 -10.68 -1.44
N HIS A 172 10.76 -9.64 -0.99
CA HIS A 172 9.42 -9.28 -1.42
C HIS A 172 9.45 -7.95 -2.17
N LEU A 173 8.83 -7.91 -3.35
CA LEU A 173 8.59 -6.69 -4.11
C LEU A 173 7.15 -6.69 -4.63
N ALA A 174 6.44 -5.57 -4.45
CA ALA A 174 5.09 -5.43 -4.96
C ALA A 174 4.77 -3.98 -5.35
N ALA A 175 3.83 -3.83 -6.27
CA ALA A 175 3.16 -2.58 -6.58
C ALA A 175 1.69 -2.69 -6.15
N TYR A 176 1.15 -1.63 -5.57
CA TYR A 176 -0.23 -1.62 -5.09
C TYR A 176 -0.93 -0.31 -5.40
N TYR A 177 -2.23 -0.39 -5.54
CA TYR A 177 -3.13 0.74 -5.48
C TYR A 177 -4.01 0.57 -4.25
N SER A 178 -4.28 1.64 -3.51
CA SER A 178 -5.20 1.60 -2.40
C SER A 178 -6.27 2.67 -2.50
N PHE A 179 -7.45 2.30 -2.06
CA PHE A 179 -8.62 3.15 -1.96
C PHE A 179 -9.19 3.06 -0.56
N ALA A 180 -9.41 4.22 0.08
CA ALA A 180 -10.06 4.30 1.38
C ALA A 180 -11.18 5.34 1.34
N THR A 181 -12.31 5.02 1.99
CA THR A 181 -13.50 5.89 2.04
C THR A 181 -13.45 6.92 3.16
N ASN A 182 -12.27 7.19 3.70
CA ASN A 182 -12.07 8.17 4.76
C ASN A 182 -12.44 9.56 4.25
N ARG A 183 -13.54 10.13 4.77
CA ARG A 183 -14.07 11.43 4.35
C ARG A 183 -13.76 12.49 5.38
N ASN A 184 -13.26 13.62 4.91
CA ASN A 184 -13.09 14.79 5.76
C ASN A 184 -13.63 16.04 5.09
N LYS A 185 -14.81 16.49 5.56
CA LYS A 185 -15.49 17.67 5.00
C LYS A 185 -14.71 18.97 5.23
N ALA A 186 -13.91 19.05 6.31
CA ALA A 186 -13.12 20.24 6.61
C ALA A 186 -12.02 20.49 5.56
N TYR A 187 -11.55 19.44 4.91
CA TYR A 187 -10.54 19.50 3.86
C TYR A 187 -11.08 19.20 2.46
N GLY A 188 -12.39 19.02 2.31
CA GLY A 188 -13.02 18.66 1.05
C GLY A 188 -12.55 17.31 0.50
N MET A 189 -12.22 16.36 1.38
CA MET A 189 -11.80 15.02 1.03
C MET A 189 -12.96 14.05 0.98
N ASP A 190 -13.13 13.37 -0.15
CA ASP A 190 -14.14 12.31 -0.33
C ASP A 190 -13.57 10.89 -0.16
N GLY A 191 -12.25 10.75 -0.06
CA GLY A 191 -11.54 9.50 0.12
C GLY A 191 -10.03 9.69 0.03
N ILE A 192 -9.29 8.61 0.26
CA ILE A 192 -7.82 8.60 0.13
C ILE A 192 -7.45 7.52 -0.88
N ASN A 193 -6.75 7.94 -1.94
CA ASN A 193 -6.23 7.07 -2.98
C ASN A 193 -4.72 7.13 -2.98
N ASN A 194 -4.06 5.98 -2.94
CA ASN A 194 -2.60 5.91 -3.04
C ASN A 194 -2.18 4.93 -4.12
N LEU A 195 -1.09 5.25 -4.79
CA LEU A 195 -0.35 4.35 -5.65
C LEU A 195 1.06 4.19 -5.07
N GLY A 196 1.52 2.98 -4.92
CA GLY A 196 2.80 2.75 -4.26
C GLY A 196 3.45 1.42 -4.60
N PHE A 197 4.60 1.24 -3.97
CA PHE A 197 5.35 -0.02 -4.04
C PHE A 197 5.84 -0.43 -2.65
N LYS A 198 6.09 -1.72 -2.51
CA LYS A 198 6.58 -2.36 -1.29
C LYS A 198 7.90 -3.05 -1.57
N LEU A 199 8.82 -2.96 -0.63
CA LEU A 199 10.09 -3.67 -0.62
C LEU A 199 10.30 -4.28 0.75
N GLY A 200 10.61 -5.57 0.82
CA GLY A 200 10.76 -6.24 2.10
C GLY A 200 11.35 -7.63 2.01
N ILE A 201 11.14 -8.34 3.09
CA ILE A 201 11.56 -9.73 3.27
C ILE A 201 10.34 -10.65 3.24
N ALA A 202 10.56 -11.86 2.74
CA ALA A 202 9.57 -12.92 2.63
C ALA A 202 10.06 -14.18 3.37
N PHE A 203 9.10 -14.85 4.03
CA PHE A 203 9.33 -16.10 4.74
C PHE A 203 8.32 -17.17 4.36
#